data_6a17637838b0b2aeeb5a2a24832765e1
#
_entry.id   6a17637838b0b2aeeb5a2a24832765e1
#
_cell.length_a   1.000
_cell.length_b   1.000
_cell.length_c   1.000
_cell.angle_alpha   90.00
_cell.angle_beta   90.00
_cell.angle_gamma   90.00
#
_symmetry.space_group_name_H-M   'P 1'
#
loop_
_entity.id
_entity.type
_entity.pdbx_description
1 polymer ?
#
loop_
_entity_poly.entity_id
_entity_poly.type
_entity_poly.pdbx_seq_one_letter_code
_entity_poly.pdbx_strand_id
1 'polypeptide(L)'
;EHAQGVHSSEIEVDLRRSERGREAVMADIRQRLSVLPAAVAVGQPISHRLDHLLSGVRAQIALKLYGDDLDTLRGLAEQLRGQMASVPGLVDLTVEKQVLIPQIKVSLDHRKAAQYGLSPGQALAALQTLSEGQGVSQIADGSRRHDLVVRLSDTRRTPQDLAALMLDTPGGRIPLSAIAQVEEGDGPNQIGRENSRRRIVVYANTDGSDMSRIIETLRQQVAQTALPQGYFVSL
;
A
#
# COMPACT_ATOMS: atom_id res chain seq x y z
N GLU A 1 -3.12 1.12 17.77
CA GLU A 1 -3.63 0.11 16.79
C GLU A 1 -3.33 0.63 15.39
N HIS A 2 -2.48 -0.06 14.65
CA HIS A 2 -2.26 0.25 13.24
C HIS A 2 -3.40 -0.42 12.46
N ALA A 3 -4.28 0.39 11.88
CA ALA A 3 -5.34 -0.10 11.02
C ALA A 3 -4.72 -0.84 9.83
N GLN A 4 -5.06 -2.12 9.69
CA GLN A 4 -4.68 -2.91 8.51
C GLN A 4 -5.64 -2.63 7.36
N GLY A 5 -5.13 -2.80 6.13
CA GLY A 5 -6.00 -2.71 4.96
C GLY A 5 -7.13 -3.76 5.00
N VAL A 6 -8.25 -3.46 4.37
CA VAL A 6 -9.45 -4.32 4.30
C VAL A 6 -9.22 -5.73 3.74
N HIS A 7 -8.05 -5.96 3.14
CA HIS A 7 -7.63 -7.24 2.56
C HIS A 7 -6.84 -8.13 3.54
N SER A 8 -6.59 -7.69 4.76
CA SER A 8 -5.80 -8.39 5.76
C SER A 8 -6.64 -8.69 6.99
N SER A 9 -6.50 -9.90 7.52
CA SER A 9 -7.13 -10.34 8.76
C SER A 9 -6.11 -11.03 9.65
N GLU A 10 -6.22 -10.83 10.93
CA GLU A 10 -5.39 -11.48 11.95
C GLU A 10 -6.28 -12.32 12.85
N ILE A 11 -5.91 -13.58 13.03
CA ILE A 11 -6.66 -14.55 13.85
C ILE A 11 -5.72 -15.06 14.94
N GLU A 12 -6.03 -14.77 16.18
CA GLU A 12 -5.35 -15.35 17.33
C GLU A 12 -5.97 -16.73 17.65
N VAL A 13 -5.11 -17.74 17.82
CA VAL A 13 -5.53 -19.11 18.08
C VAL A 13 -4.79 -19.66 19.31
N ASP A 14 -5.53 -20.01 20.34
CA ASP A 14 -5.01 -20.71 21.51
C ASP A 14 -4.95 -22.21 21.25
N LEU A 15 -3.76 -22.79 21.36
CA LEU A 15 -3.55 -24.21 21.16
C LEU A 15 -3.69 -24.98 22.48
N ARG A 16 -4.41 -26.09 22.44
CA ARG A 16 -4.44 -27.01 23.59
C ARG A 16 -3.07 -27.68 23.77
N ARG A 17 -2.68 -27.95 25.00
CA ARG A 17 -1.47 -28.71 25.29
C ARG A 17 -1.53 -30.09 24.63
N SER A 18 -0.48 -30.46 23.94
CA SER A 18 -0.33 -31.76 23.28
C SER A 18 1.13 -32.22 23.36
N GLU A 19 1.37 -33.51 23.14
CA GLU A 19 2.71 -34.07 23.09
C GLU A 19 3.43 -33.78 21.76
N ARG A 20 2.74 -33.19 20.78
CA ARG A 20 3.28 -32.81 19.50
C ARG A 20 4.25 -31.62 19.65
N GLY A 21 5.42 -31.74 19.05
CA GLY A 21 6.36 -30.63 18.98
C GLY A 21 5.75 -29.43 18.24
N ARG A 22 6.14 -28.23 18.67
CA ARG A 22 5.67 -26.97 18.11
C ARG A 22 5.76 -26.93 16.59
N GLU A 23 6.88 -27.32 16.01
CA GLU A 23 7.13 -27.25 14.57
C GLU A 23 6.20 -28.15 13.78
N ALA A 24 5.91 -29.34 14.30
CA ALA A 24 4.95 -30.26 13.71
C ALA A 24 3.52 -29.70 13.73
N VAL A 25 3.14 -28.98 14.78
CA VAL A 25 1.82 -28.32 14.86
C VAL A 25 1.75 -27.17 13.86
N MET A 26 2.79 -26.34 13.75
CA MET A 26 2.83 -25.22 12.82
C MET A 26 2.79 -25.71 11.36
N ALA A 27 3.49 -26.81 11.04
CA ALA A 27 3.47 -27.42 9.70
C ALA A 27 2.07 -27.97 9.37
N ASP A 28 1.42 -28.63 10.30
CA ASP A 28 0.04 -29.15 10.13
C ASP A 28 -0.97 -28.01 9.91
N ILE A 29 -0.85 -26.91 10.66
CA ILE A 29 -1.69 -25.73 10.46
C ILE A 29 -1.50 -25.17 9.05
N ARG A 30 -0.26 -24.97 8.60
CA ARG A 30 0.04 -24.48 7.24
C ARG A 30 -0.54 -25.40 6.16
N GLN A 31 -0.36 -26.71 6.33
CA GLN A 31 -0.89 -27.69 5.39
C GLN A 31 -2.41 -27.63 5.31
N ARG A 32 -3.10 -27.52 6.43
CA ARG A 32 -4.58 -27.43 6.45
C ARG A 32 -5.09 -26.14 5.85
N LEU A 33 -4.37 -25.03 6.05
CA LEU A 33 -4.74 -23.72 5.53
C LEU A 33 -4.35 -23.50 4.07
N SER A 34 -3.48 -24.34 3.51
CA SER A 34 -3.02 -24.23 2.11
C SER A 34 -4.13 -24.38 1.06
N VAL A 35 -5.28 -24.95 1.45
CA VAL A 35 -6.45 -25.08 0.58
C VAL A 35 -7.24 -23.77 0.43
N LEU A 36 -6.96 -22.78 1.26
CA LEU A 36 -7.63 -21.48 1.20
C LEU A 36 -7.06 -20.61 0.06
N PRO A 37 -7.92 -19.90 -0.68
CA PRO A 37 -7.45 -18.96 -1.71
C PRO A 37 -6.92 -17.66 -1.09
N ALA A 38 -6.01 -17.77 -0.13
CA ALA A 38 -5.43 -16.65 0.61
C ALA A 38 -3.96 -16.91 0.93
N ALA A 39 -3.16 -15.85 1.00
CA ALA A 39 -1.82 -15.93 1.54
C ALA A 39 -1.90 -16.02 3.06
N VAL A 40 -1.44 -17.11 3.63
CA VAL A 40 -1.49 -17.37 5.07
C VAL A 40 -0.06 -17.37 5.62
N ALA A 41 0.18 -16.57 6.65
CA ALA A 41 1.41 -16.60 7.44
C ALA A 41 1.06 -17.07 8.87
N VAL A 42 1.83 -18.01 9.39
CA VAL A 42 1.63 -18.56 10.74
C VAL A 42 2.82 -18.20 11.61
N GLY A 43 2.58 -17.39 12.62
CA GLY A 43 3.59 -16.88 13.54
C GLY A 43 3.18 -16.95 15.00
N GLN A 44 4.02 -16.42 15.88
CA GLN A 44 3.72 -16.26 17.31
C GLN A 44 3.43 -14.80 17.64
N PRO A 45 2.48 -14.50 18.54
CA PRO A 45 2.10 -13.13 18.88
C PRO A 45 3.26 -12.25 19.35
N ILE A 46 4.18 -12.79 20.14
CA ILE A 46 5.31 -12.04 20.73
C ILE A 46 6.39 -11.78 19.67
N SER A 47 6.80 -12.77 18.89
CA SER A 47 7.78 -12.58 17.83
C SER A 47 7.24 -11.65 16.73
N HIS A 48 5.97 -11.77 16.37
CA HIS A 48 5.30 -10.86 15.45
C HIS A 48 5.37 -9.39 15.87
N ARG A 49 5.21 -9.10 17.17
CA ARG A 49 5.31 -7.72 17.67
C ARG A 49 6.74 -7.19 17.62
N LEU A 50 7.72 -8.03 17.95
CA LEU A 50 9.13 -7.66 17.88
C LEU A 50 9.60 -7.46 16.43
N ASP A 51 9.25 -8.36 15.53
CA ASP A 51 9.59 -8.24 14.10
C ASP A 51 8.97 -6.98 13.48
N HIS A 52 7.72 -6.67 13.84
CA HIS A 52 7.07 -5.44 13.39
C HIS A 52 7.73 -4.17 13.94
N LEU A 53 8.18 -4.17 15.18
CA LEU A 53 8.86 -3.02 15.81
C LEU A 53 10.24 -2.77 15.22
N LEU A 54 10.97 -3.83 14.85
CA LEU A 54 12.35 -3.75 14.38
C LEU A 54 12.44 -3.53 12.86
N SER A 55 11.58 -4.16 12.08
CA SER A 55 11.65 -4.14 10.62
C SER A 55 10.48 -3.44 9.94
N GLY A 56 9.44 -3.08 10.70
CA GLY A 56 8.18 -2.57 10.16
C GLY A 56 7.36 -3.64 9.41
N VAL A 57 7.72 -4.91 9.57
CA VAL A 57 7.18 -6.04 8.82
C VAL A 57 6.87 -7.21 9.75
N ARG A 58 5.76 -7.89 9.54
CA ARG A 58 5.33 -9.05 10.34
C ARG A 58 5.88 -10.38 9.80
N ALA A 59 7.18 -10.46 9.56
CA ALA A 59 7.86 -11.66 9.06
C ALA A 59 9.30 -11.70 9.55
N GLN A 60 9.85 -12.91 9.66
CA GLN A 60 11.23 -13.13 10.08
C GLN A 60 12.25 -12.67 9.04
N ILE A 61 11.87 -12.72 7.75
CA ILE A 61 12.70 -12.30 6.63
C ILE A 61 11.90 -11.30 5.80
N ALA A 62 12.50 -10.16 5.50
CA ALA A 62 11.94 -9.12 4.67
C ALA A 62 12.93 -8.72 3.59
N LEU A 63 12.64 -9.08 2.35
CA LEU A 63 13.42 -8.67 1.19
C LEU A 63 12.76 -7.42 0.61
N LYS A 64 13.41 -6.28 0.75
CA LYS A 64 12.91 -4.99 0.33
C LYS A 64 13.46 -4.62 -1.04
N LEU A 65 12.59 -4.39 -2.00
CA LEU A 65 12.93 -3.91 -3.34
C LEU A 65 12.62 -2.42 -3.43
N TYR A 66 13.55 -1.66 -3.99
CA TYR A 66 13.42 -0.22 -4.19
C TYR A 66 13.53 0.14 -5.66
N GLY A 67 12.72 1.11 -6.10
CA GLY A 67 12.72 1.60 -7.47
C GLY A 67 11.68 2.70 -7.68
N ASP A 68 11.65 3.29 -8.88
CA ASP A 68 10.80 4.44 -9.15
C ASP A 68 9.46 4.06 -9.77
N ASP A 69 9.39 2.96 -10.54
CA ASP A 69 8.17 2.49 -11.18
C ASP A 69 7.55 1.32 -10.40
N LEU A 70 6.27 1.43 -10.10
CA LEU A 70 5.56 0.48 -9.23
C LEU A 70 5.25 -0.84 -9.93
N ASP A 71 4.97 -0.81 -11.23
CA ASP A 71 4.66 -2.01 -11.99
C ASP A 71 5.92 -2.86 -12.21
N THR A 72 7.03 -2.21 -12.49
CA THR A 72 8.37 -2.85 -12.55
C THR A 72 8.74 -3.46 -11.19
N LEU A 73 8.54 -2.73 -10.08
CA LEU A 73 8.78 -3.26 -8.73
C LEU A 73 7.93 -4.50 -8.45
N ARG A 74 6.66 -4.50 -8.86
CA ARG A 74 5.76 -5.63 -8.67
C ARG A 74 6.22 -6.85 -9.46
N GLY A 75 6.60 -6.66 -10.72
CA GLY A 75 7.14 -7.74 -11.56
C GLY A 75 8.41 -8.36 -10.98
N LEU A 76 9.35 -7.53 -10.51
CA LEU A 76 10.58 -7.96 -9.86
C LEU A 76 10.31 -8.69 -8.52
N ALA A 77 9.35 -8.20 -7.73
CA ALA A 77 8.98 -8.83 -6.47
C ALA A 77 8.41 -10.24 -6.69
N GLU A 78 7.55 -10.43 -7.69
CA GLU A 78 7.03 -11.75 -8.05
C GLU A 78 8.12 -12.68 -8.59
N GLN A 79 9.03 -12.16 -9.40
CA GLN A 79 10.19 -12.93 -9.88
C GLN A 79 11.06 -13.41 -8.71
N LEU A 80 11.42 -12.51 -7.79
CA LEU A 80 12.21 -12.86 -6.61
C LEU A 80 11.45 -13.82 -5.68
N ARG A 81 10.16 -13.64 -5.48
CA ARG A 81 9.34 -14.59 -4.73
C ARG A 81 9.41 -16.00 -5.36
N GLY A 82 9.30 -16.09 -6.69
CA GLY A 82 9.45 -17.36 -7.41
C GLY A 82 10.81 -18.02 -7.20
N GLN A 83 11.88 -17.25 -7.22
CA GLN A 83 13.24 -17.75 -6.94
C GLN A 83 13.39 -18.19 -5.47
N MET A 84 12.89 -17.39 -4.53
CA MET A 84 12.91 -17.71 -3.10
C MET A 84 12.14 -18.98 -2.76
N ALA A 85 11.11 -19.34 -3.53
CA ALA A 85 10.33 -20.56 -3.32
C ALA A 85 11.16 -21.85 -3.44
N SER A 86 12.29 -21.79 -4.12
CA SER A 86 13.22 -22.93 -4.26
C SER A 86 14.21 -23.06 -3.09
N VAL A 87 14.25 -22.09 -2.16
CA VAL A 87 15.18 -22.11 -1.02
C VAL A 87 14.62 -23.01 0.09
N PRO A 88 15.31 -24.10 0.45
CA PRO A 88 14.86 -24.98 1.51
C PRO A 88 14.79 -24.26 2.85
N GLY A 89 13.73 -24.48 3.60
CA GLY A 89 13.51 -23.88 4.91
C GLY A 89 12.74 -22.56 4.89
N LEU A 90 12.48 -21.96 3.70
CA LEU A 90 11.58 -20.83 3.57
C LEU A 90 10.11 -21.27 3.50
N VAL A 91 9.27 -20.61 4.27
CA VAL A 91 7.81 -20.82 4.29
C VAL A 91 7.09 -19.47 4.31
N ASP A 92 5.77 -19.48 4.11
CA ASP A 92 4.89 -18.31 4.19
C ASP A 92 5.33 -17.17 3.23
N LEU A 93 5.87 -17.51 2.06
CA LEU A 93 6.33 -16.56 1.06
C LEU A 93 5.17 -15.73 0.51
N THR A 94 5.26 -14.42 0.68
CA THR A 94 4.22 -13.48 0.26
C THR A 94 4.84 -12.17 -0.23
N VAL A 95 4.34 -11.63 -1.33
CA VAL A 95 4.63 -10.26 -1.77
C VAL A 95 3.67 -9.30 -1.10
N GLU A 96 4.18 -8.15 -0.65
CA GLU A 96 3.35 -7.04 -0.13
C GLU A 96 2.24 -6.71 -1.12
N LYS A 97 0.99 -6.93 -0.69
CA LYS A 97 -0.16 -6.70 -1.56
C LYS A 97 -0.35 -5.22 -1.82
N GLN A 98 -0.39 -4.90 -3.10
CA GLN A 98 -0.86 -3.61 -3.57
C GLN A 98 -2.29 -3.76 -4.07
N VAL A 99 -3.25 -3.46 -3.20
CA VAL A 99 -4.66 -3.46 -3.58
C VAL A 99 -4.91 -2.28 -4.49
N LEU A 100 -5.31 -2.56 -5.72
CA LEU A 100 -5.83 -1.54 -6.63
C LEU A 100 -7.25 -1.21 -6.21
N ILE A 101 -7.53 0.07 -6.07
CA ILE A 101 -8.87 0.59 -5.81
C ILE A 101 -9.29 1.51 -6.95
N PRO A 102 -10.57 1.55 -7.30
CA PRO A 102 -11.08 2.53 -8.25
C PRO A 102 -10.75 3.94 -7.77
N GLN A 103 -10.15 4.73 -8.64
CA GLN A 103 -9.74 6.11 -8.36
C GLN A 103 -10.17 7.01 -9.51
N ILE A 104 -10.47 8.26 -9.20
CA ILE A 104 -10.63 9.30 -10.21
C ILE A 104 -9.35 10.12 -10.23
N LYS A 105 -8.67 10.10 -11.38
CA LYS A 105 -7.45 10.85 -11.61
C LYS A 105 -7.80 12.18 -12.28
N VAL A 106 -7.42 13.28 -11.63
CA VAL A 106 -7.55 14.62 -12.19
C VAL A 106 -6.15 15.13 -12.54
N SER A 107 -5.90 15.31 -13.83
CA SER A 107 -4.62 15.81 -14.35
C SER A 107 -4.77 17.26 -14.82
N LEU A 108 -4.20 18.19 -14.07
CA LEU A 108 -4.24 19.62 -14.42
C LEU A 108 -3.32 19.95 -15.58
N ASP A 109 -3.84 20.71 -16.56
CA ASP A 109 -3.03 21.39 -17.57
C ASP A 109 -2.67 22.79 -17.08
N HIS A 110 -1.45 22.94 -16.60
CA HIS A 110 -0.97 24.20 -16.02
C HIS A 110 -0.97 25.36 -17.04
N ARG A 111 -0.78 25.07 -18.32
CA ARG A 111 -0.80 26.11 -19.37
C ARG A 111 -2.21 26.62 -19.60
N LYS A 112 -3.18 25.71 -19.66
CA LYS A 112 -4.60 26.09 -19.76
C LYS A 112 -5.05 26.85 -18.49
N ALA A 113 -4.67 26.38 -17.30
CA ALA A 113 -5.01 27.06 -16.05
C ALA A 113 -4.48 28.50 -16.01
N ALA A 114 -3.24 28.72 -16.48
CA ALA A 114 -2.65 30.04 -16.57
C ALA A 114 -3.41 30.99 -17.53
N GLN A 115 -4.00 30.47 -18.62
CA GLN A 115 -4.81 31.27 -19.54
C GLN A 115 -6.06 31.85 -18.88
N TYR A 116 -6.59 31.18 -17.85
CA TYR A 116 -7.69 31.65 -17.02
C TYR A 116 -7.26 32.37 -15.74
N GLY A 117 -5.96 32.69 -15.64
CA GLY A 117 -5.40 33.43 -14.51
C GLY A 117 -5.20 32.62 -13.23
N LEU A 118 -5.23 31.28 -13.31
CA LEU A 118 -4.99 30.38 -12.18
C LEU A 118 -3.53 29.98 -12.10
N SER A 119 -2.90 30.22 -10.96
CA SER A 119 -1.63 29.59 -10.63
C SER A 119 -1.83 28.08 -10.29
N PRO A 120 -0.79 27.24 -10.42
CA PRO A 120 -0.88 25.82 -10.06
C PRO A 120 -1.40 25.58 -8.63
N GLY A 121 -0.95 26.39 -7.68
CA GLY A 121 -1.38 26.31 -6.28
C GLY A 121 -2.87 26.64 -6.08
N GLN A 122 -3.37 27.66 -6.78
CA GLN A 122 -4.79 28.03 -6.73
C GLN A 122 -5.67 26.96 -7.37
N ALA A 123 -5.26 26.39 -8.51
CA ALA A 123 -5.98 25.30 -9.14
C ALA A 123 -6.05 24.04 -8.23
N LEU A 124 -4.93 23.71 -7.58
CA LEU A 124 -4.90 22.59 -6.62
C LEU A 124 -5.77 22.84 -5.40
N ALA A 125 -5.73 24.06 -4.82
CA ALA A 125 -6.56 24.43 -3.67
C ALA A 125 -8.05 24.36 -4.00
N ALA A 126 -8.44 24.81 -5.19
CA ALA A 126 -9.83 24.70 -5.66
C ALA A 126 -10.27 23.23 -5.75
N LEU A 127 -9.42 22.34 -6.29
CA LEU A 127 -9.70 20.89 -6.35
C LEU A 127 -9.81 20.28 -4.97
N GLN A 128 -8.94 20.61 -4.03
CA GLN A 128 -8.99 20.10 -2.66
C GLN A 128 -10.29 20.50 -1.98
N THR A 129 -10.70 21.77 -2.11
CA THR A 129 -11.98 22.24 -1.59
C THR A 129 -13.17 21.45 -2.13
N LEU A 130 -13.14 21.11 -3.41
CA LEU A 130 -14.20 20.35 -4.06
C LEU A 130 -14.22 18.87 -3.65
N SER A 131 -13.07 18.26 -3.43
CA SER A 131 -12.94 16.80 -3.13
C SER A 131 -13.07 16.47 -1.64
N GLU A 132 -12.39 17.23 -0.79
CA GLU A 132 -12.29 16.96 0.66
C GLU A 132 -13.28 17.79 1.48
N GLY A 133 -13.78 18.87 0.89
CA GLY A 133 -14.54 19.90 1.58
C GLY A 133 -13.64 20.94 2.25
N GLN A 134 -14.22 22.05 2.60
CA GLN A 134 -13.56 23.13 3.31
C GLN A 134 -14.22 23.36 4.66
N GLY A 135 -13.43 23.31 5.73
CA GLY A 135 -13.84 23.78 7.05
C GLY A 135 -14.05 25.29 7.01
N VAL A 136 -15.29 25.73 7.12
CA VAL A 136 -15.65 27.16 6.99
C VAL A 136 -15.85 27.85 8.34
N SER A 137 -16.17 27.09 9.39
CA SER A 137 -16.43 27.62 10.74
C SER A 137 -16.44 26.50 11.78
N GLN A 138 -16.54 26.90 13.04
CA GLN A 138 -16.83 25.98 14.15
C GLN A 138 -18.13 26.45 14.86
N ILE A 139 -18.99 25.49 15.09
CA ILE A 139 -20.23 25.72 15.86
C ILE A 139 -19.97 25.26 17.29
N ALA A 140 -20.17 26.17 18.26
CA ALA A 140 -20.10 25.85 19.68
C ALA A 140 -21.50 25.39 20.16
N ASP A 141 -21.56 24.18 20.69
CA ASP A 141 -22.73 23.63 21.37
C ASP A 141 -22.35 23.29 22.81
N GLY A 142 -22.57 24.22 23.69
CA GLY A 142 -22.11 24.16 25.08
C GLY A 142 -20.58 24.05 25.19
N SER A 143 -20.07 22.93 25.74
CA SER A 143 -18.64 22.65 25.86
C SER A 143 -18.06 21.94 24.63
N ARG A 144 -18.88 21.54 23.65
CA ARG A 144 -18.46 20.84 22.43
C ARG A 144 -18.29 21.80 21.27
N ARG A 145 -17.29 21.54 20.43
CA ARG A 145 -17.08 22.25 19.16
C ARG A 145 -17.23 21.28 18.03
N HIS A 146 -18.01 21.67 17.02
CA HIS A 146 -18.25 20.91 15.81
C HIS A 146 -17.72 21.71 14.61
N ASP A 147 -16.90 21.09 13.78
CA ASP A 147 -16.43 21.73 12.55
C ASP A 147 -17.56 21.76 11.53
N LEU A 148 -17.83 22.95 10.99
CA LEU A 148 -18.72 23.13 9.85
C LEU A 148 -17.90 22.96 8.57
N VAL A 149 -18.16 21.88 7.83
CA VAL A 149 -17.47 21.56 6.59
C VAL A 149 -18.43 21.66 5.42
N VAL A 150 -18.07 22.44 4.42
CA VAL A 150 -18.78 22.52 3.13
C VAL A 150 -18.08 21.62 2.13
N ARG A 151 -18.80 20.63 1.57
CA ARG A 151 -18.28 19.70 0.55
C ARG A 151 -19.34 19.39 -0.50
N LEU A 152 -18.90 18.84 -1.63
CA LEU A 152 -19.81 18.28 -2.61
C LEU A 152 -20.58 17.09 -2.05
N SER A 153 -21.83 16.92 -2.48
CA SER A 153 -22.61 15.73 -2.11
C SER A 153 -22.00 14.48 -2.74
N ASP A 154 -22.08 13.36 -2.03
CA ASP A 154 -21.50 12.07 -2.47
C ASP A 154 -22.13 11.54 -3.79
N THR A 155 -23.33 12.02 -4.13
CA THR A 155 -24.03 11.67 -5.37
C THR A 155 -23.43 12.28 -6.64
N ARG A 156 -22.47 13.22 -6.52
CA ARG A 156 -21.83 13.92 -7.66
C ARG A 156 -20.32 13.61 -7.76
N ARG A 157 -19.96 12.36 -7.62
CA ARG A 157 -18.55 11.91 -7.66
C ARG A 157 -18.20 11.04 -8.86
N THR A 158 -18.99 11.13 -9.95
CA THR A 158 -18.58 10.49 -11.19
C THR A 158 -17.52 11.33 -11.90
N PRO A 159 -16.67 10.75 -12.77
CA PRO A 159 -15.72 11.52 -13.58
C PRO A 159 -16.38 12.64 -14.38
N GLN A 160 -17.56 12.38 -14.92
CA GLN A 160 -18.34 13.34 -15.70
C GLN A 160 -18.86 14.49 -14.86
N ASP A 161 -19.37 14.21 -13.65
CA ASP A 161 -19.83 15.24 -12.71
C ASP A 161 -18.68 16.12 -12.27
N LEU A 162 -17.50 15.53 -11.99
CA LEU A 162 -16.31 16.28 -11.61
C LEU A 162 -15.80 17.14 -12.77
N ALA A 163 -15.76 16.61 -13.99
CA ALA A 163 -15.34 17.37 -15.16
C ALA A 163 -16.25 18.59 -15.46
N ALA A 164 -17.54 18.49 -15.10
CA ALA A 164 -18.54 19.55 -15.27
C ALA A 164 -18.56 20.57 -14.12
N LEU A 165 -17.82 20.33 -13.01
CA LEU A 165 -17.78 21.26 -11.90
C LEU A 165 -17.28 22.63 -12.35
N MET A 166 -18.00 23.68 -11.92
CA MET A 166 -17.68 25.06 -12.27
C MET A 166 -16.68 25.63 -11.25
N LEU A 167 -15.59 26.15 -11.76
CA LEU A 167 -14.54 26.85 -11.01
C LEU A 167 -14.64 28.35 -11.24
N ASP A 168 -14.57 29.13 -10.17
CA ASP A 168 -14.43 30.59 -10.26
C ASP A 168 -12.96 30.92 -10.48
N THR A 169 -12.66 31.65 -11.55
CA THR A 169 -11.31 32.05 -11.93
C THR A 169 -11.27 33.55 -12.20
N PRO A 170 -10.10 34.19 -12.16
CA PRO A 170 -9.96 35.60 -12.59
C PRO A 170 -10.44 35.86 -14.02
N GLY A 171 -10.36 34.85 -14.90
CA GLY A 171 -10.84 34.91 -16.28
C GLY A 171 -12.32 34.58 -16.47
N GLY A 172 -13.08 34.37 -15.37
CA GLY A 172 -14.50 33.99 -15.38
C GLY A 172 -14.74 32.59 -14.84
N ARG A 173 -16.00 32.19 -14.89
CA ARG A 173 -16.45 30.87 -14.40
C ARG A 173 -16.34 29.82 -15.49
N ILE A 174 -15.55 28.77 -15.26
CA ILE A 174 -15.23 27.72 -16.23
C ILE A 174 -15.46 26.32 -15.66
N PRO A 175 -15.79 25.32 -16.49
CA PRO A 175 -15.83 23.93 -16.03
C PRO A 175 -14.40 23.41 -15.77
N LEU A 176 -14.25 22.48 -14.84
CA LEU A 176 -12.96 21.83 -14.53
C LEU A 176 -12.33 21.21 -15.78
N SER A 177 -13.12 20.64 -16.69
CA SER A 177 -12.67 20.08 -17.96
C SER A 177 -11.94 21.09 -18.87
N ALA A 178 -12.12 22.39 -18.66
CA ALA A 178 -11.41 23.41 -19.43
C ALA A 178 -9.90 23.44 -19.09
N ILE A 179 -9.52 23.04 -17.86
CA ILE A 179 -8.16 23.11 -17.34
C ILE A 179 -7.61 21.76 -16.86
N ALA A 180 -8.42 20.70 -16.85
CA ALA A 180 -8.03 19.38 -16.35
C ALA A 180 -8.63 18.26 -17.19
N GLN A 181 -7.94 17.15 -17.22
CA GLN A 181 -8.44 15.87 -17.72
C GLN A 181 -8.88 15.03 -16.53
N VAL A 182 -10.10 14.50 -16.57
CA VAL A 182 -10.69 13.68 -15.53
C VAL A 182 -10.91 12.28 -16.06
N GLU A 183 -10.22 11.30 -15.51
CA GLU A 183 -10.25 9.91 -15.96
C GLU A 183 -10.55 8.98 -14.78
N GLU A 184 -11.26 7.90 -15.07
CA GLU A 184 -11.43 6.78 -14.15
C GLU A 184 -10.28 5.80 -14.36
N GLY A 185 -9.72 5.28 -13.29
CA GLY A 185 -8.65 4.30 -13.34
C GLY A 185 -8.47 3.59 -12.00
N ASP A 186 -7.74 2.51 -12.04
CA ASP A 186 -7.33 1.82 -10.82
C ASP A 186 -5.98 2.35 -10.35
N GLY A 187 -5.86 2.58 -9.08
CA GLY A 187 -4.62 3.00 -8.46
C GLY A 187 -4.34 2.26 -7.16
N PRO A 188 -3.08 2.17 -6.74
CA PRO A 188 -2.72 1.51 -5.50
C PRO A 188 -3.31 2.26 -4.31
N ASN A 189 -3.94 1.51 -3.39
CA ASN A 189 -4.47 2.06 -2.15
C ASN A 189 -3.35 2.66 -1.27
N GLN A 190 -2.18 2.05 -1.30
CA GLN A 190 -1.01 2.47 -0.53
C GLN A 190 0.27 2.26 -1.34
N ILE A 191 1.17 3.24 -1.32
CA ILE A 191 2.50 3.13 -1.88
C ILE A 191 3.51 3.15 -0.73
N GLY A 192 4.14 2.01 -0.46
CA GLY A 192 5.20 1.91 0.54
C GLY A 192 6.41 2.74 0.12
N ARG A 193 6.93 3.56 1.04
CA ARG A 193 8.15 4.34 0.83
C ARG A 193 9.09 4.19 2.02
N GLU A 194 10.36 4.14 1.73
CA GLU A 194 11.43 4.17 2.72
C GLU A 194 12.57 5.03 2.18
N ASN A 195 13.07 5.97 2.97
CA ASN A 195 14.08 6.96 2.55
C ASN A 195 13.69 7.70 1.24
N SER A 196 12.43 8.12 1.14
CA SER A 196 11.82 8.80 -0.01
C SER A 196 11.72 7.97 -1.30
N ARG A 197 12.15 6.71 -1.31
CA ARG A 197 12.03 5.80 -2.46
C ARG A 197 10.83 4.87 -2.30
N ARG A 198 10.19 4.54 -3.40
CA ARG A 198 9.13 3.51 -3.42
C ARG A 198 9.74 2.17 -3.11
N ARG A 199 9.03 1.35 -2.35
CA ARG A 199 9.45 -0.02 -2.05
C ARG A 199 8.29 -1.00 -2.15
N ILE A 200 8.63 -2.25 -2.46
CA ILE A 200 7.77 -3.42 -2.27
C ILE A 200 8.56 -4.43 -1.47
N VAL A 201 7.90 -5.15 -0.58
CA VAL A 201 8.54 -6.14 0.29
C VAL A 201 8.06 -7.54 -0.06
N VAL A 202 9.00 -8.47 -0.15
CA VAL A 202 8.74 -9.91 -0.17
C VAL A 202 9.01 -10.44 1.23
N TYR A 203 8.00 -11.04 1.84
CA TYR A 203 8.04 -11.59 3.19
C TYR A 203 8.23 -13.09 3.16
N ALA A 204 8.93 -13.61 4.15
CA ALA A 204 9.04 -15.03 4.39
C ALA A 204 9.26 -15.35 5.87
N ASN A 205 8.87 -16.55 6.28
CA ASN A 205 9.25 -17.14 7.55
C ASN A 205 10.16 -18.35 7.32
N THR A 206 10.76 -18.85 8.38
CA THR A 206 11.49 -20.12 8.34
C THR A 206 10.67 -21.23 8.97
N ASP A 207 10.92 -22.45 8.56
CA ASP A 207 10.32 -23.66 9.14
C ASP A 207 11.03 -24.15 10.42
N GLY A 208 11.96 -23.35 10.96
CA GLY A 208 12.86 -23.72 12.05
C GLY A 208 14.29 -24.08 11.59
N SER A 209 14.52 -24.07 10.28
CA SER A 209 15.86 -24.26 9.68
C SER A 209 16.81 -23.12 10.01
N ASP A 210 18.11 -23.33 9.83
CA ASP A 210 19.16 -22.37 10.10
C ASP A 210 18.99 -21.08 9.29
N MET A 211 18.61 -20.00 9.98
CA MET A 211 18.37 -18.66 9.44
C MET A 211 19.61 -18.12 8.71
N SER A 212 20.80 -18.34 9.25
CA SER A 212 22.05 -17.82 8.67
C SER A 212 22.31 -18.42 7.30
N ARG A 213 22.08 -19.71 7.16
CA ARG A 213 22.21 -20.42 5.88
C ARG A 213 21.17 -19.95 4.86
N ILE A 214 19.95 -19.74 5.29
CA ILE A 214 18.88 -19.24 4.43
C ILE A 214 19.23 -17.85 3.92
N ILE A 215 19.63 -16.93 4.82
CA ILE A 215 20.02 -15.56 4.45
C ILE A 215 21.18 -15.54 3.46
N GLU A 216 22.20 -16.38 3.67
CA GLU A 216 23.34 -16.46 2.75
C GLU A 216 22.92 -16.96 1.37
N THR A 217 22.06 -17.98 1.31
CA THR A 217 21.49 -18.47 0.05
C THR A 217 20.69 -17.39 -0.67
N LEU A 218 19.86 -16.63 0.07
CA LEU A 218 19.09 -15.52 -0.49
C LEU A 218 19.99 -14.41 -1.03
N ARG A 219 21.06 -14.04 -0.32
CA ARG A 219 22.02 -13.04 -0.79
C ARG A 219 22.67 -13.46 -2.13
N GLN A 220 23.05 -14.72 -2.25
CA GLN A 220 23.62 -15.25 -3.48
C GLN A 220 22.62 -15.23 -4.63
N GLN A 221 21.37 -15.61 -4.41
CA GLN A 221 20.31 -15.54 -5.41
C GLN A 221 20.02 -14.11 -5.86
N VAL A 222 19.91 -13.18 -4.91
CA VAL A 222 19.69 -11.77 -5.21
C VAL A 222 20.84 -11.17 -6.00
N ALA A 223 22.09 -11.52 -5.66
CA ALA A 223 23.27 -11.05 -6.38
C ALA A 223 23.34 -11.54 -7.84
N GLN A 224 22.71 -12.69 -8.13
CA GLN A 224 22.62 -13.25 -9.49
C GLN A 224 21.42 -12.70 -10.28
N THR A 225 20.50 -12.02 -9.62
CA THR A 225 19.31 -11.47 -10.28
C THR A 225 19.66 -10.16 -10.97
N ALA A 226 19.44 -10.09 -12.28
CA ALA A 226 19.63 -8.85 -13.04
C ALA A 226 18.54 -7.84 -12.66
N LEU A 227 18.94 -6.74 -12.02
CA LEU A 227 18.05 -5.64 -11.68
C LEU A 227 18.22 -4.51 -12.69
N PRO A 228 17.13 -3.85 -13.11
CA PRO A 228 17.20 -2.63 -13.92
C PRO A 228 17.99 -1.50 -13.22
N GLN A 229 18.51 -0.56 -13.99
CA GLN A 229 19.23 0.58 -13.44
C GLN A 229 18.31 1.38 -12.49
N GLY A 230 18.82 1.74 -11.32
CA GLY A 230 18.07 2.46 -10.29
C GLY A 230 17.27 1.58 -9.33
N TYR A 231 17.22 0.27 -9.57
CA TYR A 231 16.58 -0.70 -8.68
C TYR A 231 17.61 -1.42 -7.83
N PHE A 232 17.29 -1.66 -6.57
CA PHE A 232 18.15 -2.43 -5.68
C PHE A 232 17.33 -3.17 -4.63
N VAL A 233 17.97 -4.16 -4.02
CA VAL A 233 17.38 -5.03 -3.01
C VAL A 233 18.16 -4.91 -1.72
N SER A 234 17.44 -4.89 -0.60
CA SER A 234 17.98 -5.00 0.75
C SER A 234 17.30 -6.15 1.48
N LEU A 235 18.07 -6.89 2.25
CA LEU A 235 17.64 -8.01 3.08
C LEU A 235 17.84 -7.66 4.56
#